data_609f4240b8268997cb1fdfb35f13320e
#
_entry.id   609f4240b8268997cb1fdfb35f13320e
#
_cell.length_a   1.000
_cell.length_b   1.000
_cell.length_c   1.000
_cell.angle_alpha   90.00
_cell.angle_beta   90.00
_cell.angle_gamma   90.00
#
_symmetry.space_group_name_H-M   'P 1'
#
loop_
_entity.id
_entity.type
_entity.pdbx_description
1 polymer ?
#
loop_
_entity_poly.entity_id
_entity_poly.type
_entity_poly.pdbx_seq_one_letter_code
_entity_poly.pdbx_strand_id
1 'polypeptide(L)'
;LQMAHALGGPLLTRGLAVWCGPDGNYFGHNAIVRVDAFVRCCGLPLLSGAPPLGGPILSHDFVEAALLRRGGYEVRLAPDLVDSYEEPPPTLREYLVRDRRWCQGNLQHLRVLFADGLPARSRTHLLLGAMAYLASPLWLLFTVVGAFALGGLAQQPAALLGLAAFAFGLLLFPRVLGLLYALAHARSHGGVIR
;
A
#
# COMPACT_ATOMS: atom_id res chain seq x y z
N LEU A 1 -2.66 4.17 16.18
CA LEU A 1 -2.64 3.73 14.78
C LEU A 1 -4.06 3.64 14.20
N GLN A 2 -4.98 2.86 14.80
CA GLN A 2 -6.38 2.71 14.34
C GLN A 2 -7.11 4.04 14.19
N MET A 3 -6.99 4.92 15.18
CA MET A 3 -7.62 6.24 15.18
C MET A 3 -7.07 7.13 14.03
N ALA A 4 -5.77 7.05 13.73
CA ALA A 4 -5.17 7.75 12.60
C ALA A 4 -5.66 7.20 11.25
N HIS A 5 -5.87 5.89 11.13
CA HIS A 5 -6.48 5.27 9.95
C HIS A 5 -7.95 5.65 9.78
N ALA A 6 -8.72 5.66 10.85
CA ALA A 6 -10.14 6.06 10.80
C ALA A 6 -10.31 7.53 10.34
N LEU A 7 -9.39 8.41 10.74
CA LEU A 7 -9.42 9.82 10.38
C LEU A 7 -8.86 10.12 8.97
N GLY A 8 -7.77 9.47 8.59
CA GLY A 8 -7.10 9.70 7.31
C GLY A 8 -7.57 8.79 6.17
N GLY A 9 -8.13 7.63 6.50
CA GLY A 9 -8.53 6.60 5.53
C GLY A 9 -9.49 7.09 4.46
N PRO A 10 -10.61 7.74 4.81
CA PRO A 10 -11.57 8.22 3.83
C PRO A 10 -10.98 9.23 2.83
N LEU A 11 -10.10 10.12 3.30
CA LEU A 11 -9.42 11.08 2.42
C LEU A 11 -8.45 10.38 1.48
N LEU A 12 -7.66 9.44 1.99
CA LEU A 12 -6.73 8.65 1.19
C LEU A 12 -7.47 7.81 0.14
N THR A 13 -8.56 7.15 0.53
CA THR A 13 -9.35 6.31 -0.38
C THR A 13 -9.98 7.14 -1.50
N ARG A 14 -10.51 8.34 -1.20
CA ARG A 14 -11.00 9.28 -2.22
C ARG A 14 -9.90 9.73 -3.16
N GLY A 15 -8.74 10.10 -2.63
CA GLY A 15 -7.57 10.45 -3.42
C GLY A 15 -7.12 9.31 -4.35
N LEU A 16 -7.05 8.09 -3.83
CA LEU A 16 -6.73 6.90 -4.61
C LEU A 16 -7.79 6.59 -5.67
N ALA A 17 -9.08 6.75 -5.36
CA ALA A 17 -10.16 6.53 -6.31
C ALA A 17 -10.06 7.49 -7.51
N VAL A 18 -9.76 8.76 -7.26
CA VAL A 18 -9.54 9.75 -8.33
C VAL A 18 -8.27 9.42 -9.13
N TRP A 19 -7.18 9.10 -8.44
CA TRP A 19 -5.89 8.83 -9.08
C TRP A 19 -5.91 7.56 -9.94
N CYS A 20 -6.52 6.48 -9.43
CA CYS A 20 -6.57 5.21 -10.13
C CYS A 20 -7.68 5.16 -11.19
N GLY A 21 -8.82 5.80 -10.94
CA GLY A 21 -9.99 5.71 -11.84
C GLY A 21 -10.42 4.26 -12.09
N PRO A 22 -10.48 3.80 -13.37
CA PRO A 22 -10.85 2.44 -13.72
C PRO A 22 -9.75 1.39 -13.50
N ASP A 23 -8.54 1.85 -13.20
CA ASP A 23 -7.35 1.01 -13.04
C ASP A 23 -6.95 0.82 -11.57
N GLY A 24 -7.91 0.83 -10.66
CA GLY A 24 -7.69 0.64 -9.24
C GLY A 24 -7.22 -0.77 -8.86
N ASN A 25 -6.92 -0.93 -7.59
CA ASN A 25 -6.71 -2.24 -6.97
C ASN A 25 -7.84 -2.53 -5.99
N TYR A 26 -7.92 -3.80 -5.54
CA TYR A 26 -8.68 -4.13 -4.35
C TYR A 26 -7.76 -4.85 -3.34
N PHE A 27 -8.20 -4.94 -2.10
CA PHE A 27 -7.35 -5.34 -0.97
C PHE A 27 -7.81 -6.66 -0.34
N GLY A 28 -8.53 -7.48 -1.10
CA GLY A 28 -8.99 -8.80 -0.70
C GLY A 28 -10.23 -8.84 0.19
N HIS A 29 -10.67 -7.69 0.70
CA HIS A 29 -11.86 -7.54 1.54
C HIS A 29 -12.69 -6.33 1.11
N ASN A 30 -13.96 -6.28 1.55
CA ASN A 30 -14.88 -5.19 1.19
C ASN A 30 -14.94 -4.95 -0.34
N ALA A 31 -15.02 -6.04 -1.09
CA ALA A 31 -15.01 -6.02 -2.54
C ALA A 31 -16.21 -6.77 -3.13
N ILE A 32 -16.75 -6.24 -4.23
CA ILE A 32 -17.76 -6.91 -5.04
C ILE A 32 -17.13 -7.20 -6.40
N VAL A 33 -17.15 -8.46 -6.81
CA VAL A 33 -16.54 -8.92 -8.06
C VAL A 33 -17.58 -9.64 -8.91
N ARG A 34 -17.59 -9.38 -10.21
CA ARG A 34 -18.43 -10.16 -11.15
C ARG A 34 -17.90 -11.58 -11.24
N VAL A 35 -18.73 -12.55 -10.96
CA VAL A 35 -18.36 -13.99 -10.92
C VAL A 35 -17.81 -14.46 -12.27
N ASP A 36 -18.47 -14.11 -13.37
CA ASP A 36 -18.04 -14.48 -14.73
C ASP A 36 -16.66 -13.93 -15.09
N ALA A 37 -16.37 -12.66 -14.72
CA ALA A 37 -15.09 -12.04 -14.94
C ALA A 37 -13.98 -12.71 -14.09
N PHE A 38 -14.29 -12.98 -12.83
CA PHE A 38 -13.37 -13.62 -11.91
C PHE A 38 -12.99 -15.03 -12.37
N VAL A 39 -13.98 -15.85 -12.72
CA VAL A 39 -13.75 -17.21 -13.21
C VAL A 39 -12.93 -17.25 -14.50
N ARG A 40 -13.13 -16.29 -15.39
CA ARG A 40 -12.39 -16.23 -16.68
C ARG A 40 -10.97 -15.72 -16.52
N CYS A 41 -10.72 -14.77 -15.60
CA CYS A 41 -9.46 -14.03 -15.57
C CYS A 41 -8.56 -14.39 -14.41
N CYS A 42 -9.09 -14.74 -13.24
CA CYS A 42 -8.35 -14.77 -11.98
C CYS A 42 -7.77 -16.16 -11.62
N GLY A 43 -7.49 -16.99 -12.61
CA GLY A 43 -6.72 -18.23 -12.40
C GLY A 43 -5.28 -17.92 -11.96
N LEU A 44 -4.96 -18.16 -10.69
CA LEU A 44 -3.63 -17.87 -10.14
C LEU A 44 -2.66 -19.01 -10.43
N PRO A 45 -1.48 -18.73 -11.03
CA PRO A 45 -0.45 -19.74 -11.23
C PRO A 45 0.28 -20.04 -9.92
N LEU A 46 0.82 -21.24 -9.82
CA LEU A 46 1.81 -21.57 -8.80
C LEU A 46 3.17 -21.02 -9.27
N LEU A 47 3.79 -20.17 -8.48
CA LEU A 47 5.10 -19.62 -8.78
C LEU A 47 6.19 -20.68 -8.55
N SER A 48 7.07 -20.89 -9.51
CA SER A 48 8.18 -21.85 -9.41
C SER A 48 9.18 -21.44 -8.32
N GLY A 49 9.88 -22.40 -7.73
CA GLY A 49 10.92 -22.16 -6.72
C GLY A 49 10.38 -22.09 -5.29
N ALA A 50 11.31 -21.88 -4.35
CA ALA A 50 11.01 -21.84 -2.93
C ALA A 50 10.58 -20.44 -2.45
N PRO A 51 9.87 -20.34 -1.29
CA PRO A 51 9.67 -19.06 -0.60
C PRO A 51 11.00 -18.31 -0.38
N PRO A 52 10.98 -16.97 -0.34
CA PRO A 52 9.80 -16.09 -0.30
C PRO A 52 9.19 -15.75 -1.68
N LEU A 53 9.86 -16.05 -2.78
CA LEU A 53 9.44 -15.62 -4.12
C LEU A 53 8.62 -16.69 -4.87
N GLY A 54 8.68 -17.95 -4.48
CA GLY A 54 7.95 -19.07 -5.07
C GLY A 54 6.77 -19.51 -4.22
N GLY A 55 6.05 -20.55 -4.70
CA GLY A 55 4.88 -21.12 -4.06
C GLY A 55 3.55 -20.46 -4.46
N PRO A 56 2.47 -20.70 -3.70
CA PRO A 56 1.17 -20.09 -3.95
C PRO A 56 1.26 -18.56 -3.73
N ILE A 57 0.54 -17.79 -4.54
CA ILE A 57 0.50 -16.33 -4.43
C ILE A 57 -0.31 -15.95 -3.17
N LEU A 58 0.32 -15.27 -2.22
CA LEU A 58 -0.27 -14.95 -0.93
C LEU A 58 -1.01 -13.60 -0.90
N SER A 59 -0.52 -12.57 -1.63
CA SER A 59 -1.24 -11.31 -1.86
C SER A 59 -1.88 -11.36 -3.23
N HIS A 60 -2.88 -12.24 -3.35
CA HIS A 60 -3.55 -12.54 -4.61
C HIS A 60 -4.43 -11.40 -5.12
N ASP A 61 -4.98 -10.59 -4.24
CA ASP A 61 -5.85 -9.46 -4.50
C ASP A 61 -5.28 -8.48 -5.56
N PHE A 62 -4.05 -8.05 -5.40
CA PHE A 62 -3.37 -7.18 -6.39
C PHE A 62 -3.15 -7.88 -7.73
N VAL A 63 -2.85 -9.18 -7.68
CA VAL A 63 -2.65 -9.99 -8.89
C VAL A 63 -3.97 -10.20 -9.61
N GLU A 64 -5.05 -10.53 -8.90
CA GLU A 64 -6.39 -10.69 -9.47
C GLU A 64 -6.90 -9.39 -10.09
N ALA A 65 -6.69 -8.24 -9.42
CA ALA A 65 -6.99 -6.93 -10.01
C ALA A 65 -6.22 -6.70 -11.32
N ALA A 66 -4.94 -7.09 -11.37
CA ALA A 66 -4.13 -7.00 -12.57
C ALA A 66 -4.61 -7.93 -13.68
N LEU A 67 -5.05 -9.14 -13.33
CA LEU A 67 -5.60 -10.11 -14.26
C LEU A 67 -6.97 -9.69 -14.81
N LEU A 68 -7.84 -9.11 -13.99
CA LEU A 68 -9.10 -8.53 -14.43
C LEU A 68 -8.87 -7.41 -15.45
N ARG A 69 -7.94 -6.50 -15.19
CA ARG A 69 -7.59 -5.43 -16.13
C ARG A 69 -6.99 -5.99 -17.43
N ARG A 70 -6.17 -7.03 -17.34
CA ARG A 70 -5.66 -7.75 -18.53
C ARG A 70 -6.81 -8.34 -19.36
N GLY A 71 -7.86 -8.79 -18.70
CA GLY A 71 -9.09 -9.28 -19.34
C GLY A 71 -10.03 -8.18 -19.87
N GLY A 72 -9.64 -6.90 -19.76
CA GLY A 72 -10.44 -5.78 -20.23
C GLY A 72 -11.52 -5.29 -19.25
N TYR A 73 -11.50 -5.75 -18.01
CA TYR A 73 -12.42 -5.30 -16.96
C TYR A 73 -11.82 -4.14 -16.17
N GLU A 74 -12.69 -3.27 -15.67
CA GLU A 74 -12.32 -2.19 -14.77
C GLU A 74 -12.31 -2.67 -13.31
N VAL A 75 -11.38 -2.12 -12.53
CA VAL A 75 -11.34 -2.27 -11.08
C VAL A 75 -11.37 -0.89 -10.46
N ARG A 76 -12.44 -0.55 -9.75
CA ARG A 76 -12.67 0.79 -9.19
C ARG A 76 -12.73 0.76 -7.68
N LEU A 77 -12.21 1.79 -7.04
CA LEU A 77 -12.47 2.07 -5.64
C LEU A 77 -13.79 2.83 -5.53
N ALA A 78 -14.63 2.45 -4.58
CA ALA A 78 -15.93 3.07 -4.32
C ALA A 78 -15.92 3.75 -2.92
N PRO A 79 -15.34 4.96 -2.80
CA PRO A 79 -15.15 5.64 -1.52
C PRO A 79 -16.45 6.11 -0.86
N ASP A 80 -17.54 6.12 -1.63
CA ASP A 80 -18.85 6.59 -1.15
C ASP A 80 -19.69 5.45 -0.51
N LEU A 81 -19.22 4.21 -0.60
CA LEU A 81 -19.83 3.09 0.10
C LEU A 81 -19.41 3.13 1.56
N VAL A 82 -20.39 3.34 2.43
CA VAL A 82 -20.24 3.38 3.89
C VAL A 82 -20.70 2.05 4.51
N ASP A 83 -20.56 1.93 5.83
CA ASP A 83 -21.03 0.77 6.61
C ASP A 83 -20.27 -0.55 6.34
N SER A 84 -19.02 -0.43 5.91
CA SER A 84 -18.11 -1.57 5.76
C SER A 84 -16.95 -1.42 6.75
N TYR A 85 -16.85 -2.35 7.70
CA TYR A 85 -15.90 -2.29 8.81
C TYR A 85 -15.02 -3.53 8.84
N GLU A 86 -13.78 -3.34 9.22
CA GLU A 86 -12.82 -4.42 9.46
C GLU A 86 -12.07 -4.17 10.76
N GLU A 87 -11.89 -5.22 11.54
CA GLU A 87 -11.08 -5.19 12.76
C GLU A 87 -9.66 -5.70 12.48
N PRO A 88 -8.63 -5.01 13.00
CA PRO A 88 -7.27 -5.53 12.95
C PRO A 88 -7.12 -6.72 13.90
N PRO A 89 -6.07 -7.55 13.74
CA PRO A 89 -5.76 -8.61 14.68
C PRO A 89 -5.63 -8.06 16.11
N PRO A 90 -6.23 -8.76 17.09
CA PRO A 90 -6.30 -8.26 18.48
C PRO A 90 -4.94 -8.24 19.19
N THR A 91 -3.97 -9.03 18.73
CA THR A 91 -2.65 -9.11 19.37
C THR A 91 -1.53 -8.74 18.39
N LEU A 92 -0.44 -8.21 18.92
CA LEU A 92 0.77 -7.91 18.14
C LEU A 92 1.33 -9.17 17.46
N ARG A 93 1.25 -10.32 18.11
CA ARG A 93 1.71 -11.59 17.55
C ARG A 93 0.94 -11.96 16.29
N GLU A 94 -0.37 -11.89 16.33
CA GLU A 94 -1.22 -12.19 15.17
C GLU A 94 -1.02 -11.17 14.05
N TYR A 95 -0.84 -9.89 14.42
CA TYR A 95 -0.48 -8.86 13.48
C TYR A 95 0.82 -9.19 12.74
N LEU A 96 1.89 -9.57 13.45
CA LEU A 96 3.18 -9.93 12.86
C LEU A 96 3.10 -11.19 11.97
N VAL A 97 2.29 -12.18 12.36
CA VAL A 97 2.08 -13.38 11.53
C VAL A 97 1.38 -13.00 10.21
N ARG A 98 0.36 -12.13 10.28
CA ARG A 98 -0.35 -11.61 9.11
C ARG A 98 0.57 -10.77 8.23
N ASP A 99 1.32 -9.86 8.84
CA ASP A 99 2.23 -8.94 8.14
C ASP A 99 3.35 -9.71 7.41
N ARG A 100 3.92 -10.75 8.05
CA ARG A 100 4.89 -11.64 7.40
C ARG A 100 4.33 -12.30 6.14
N ARG A 101 3.07 -12.74 6.18
CA ARG A 101 2.39 -13.34 5.02
C ARG A 101 2.18 -12.31 3.92
N TRP A 102 1.79 -11.09 4.26
CA TRP A 102 1.67 -9.99 3.33
C TRP A 102 3.01 -9.57 2.72
N CYS A 103 4.06 -9.50 3.55
CA CYS A 103 5.41 -9.24 3.06
C CYS A 103 5.81 -10.25 1.98
N GLN A 104 5.66 -11.54 2.25
CA GLN A 104 5.97 -12.59 1.28
C GLN A 104 5.13 -12.43 0.00
N GLY A 105 3.82 -12.22 0.12
CA GLY A 105 2.92 -12.04 -1.02
C GLY A 105 3.29 -10.82 -1.87
N ASN A 106 3.64 -9.71 -1.24
CA ASN A 106 4.09 -8.52 -1.95
C ASN A 106 5.46 -8.69 -2.62
N LEU A 107 6.38 -9.47 -2.02
CA LEU A 107 7.64 -9.82 -2.69
C LEU A 107 7.42 -10.72 -3.92
N GLN A 108 6.41 -11.59 -3.90
CA GLN A 108 6.03 -12.40 -5.06
C GLN A 108 5.55 -11.54 -6.24
N HIS A 109 5.03 -10.34 -6.00
CA HIS A 109 4.66 -9.39 -7.05
C HIS A 109 5.84 -9.06 -7.98
N LEU A 110 7.10 -9.06 -7.49
CA LEU A 110 8.29 -8.85 -8.31
C LEU A 110 8.43 -9.89 -9.44
N ARG A 111 7.86 -11.07 -9.26
CA ARG A 111 7.84 -12.10 -10.31
C ARG A 111 6.66 -11.96 -11.24
N VAL A 112 5.49 -11.60 -10.66
CA VAL A 112 4.25 -11.45 -11.43
C VAL A 112 4.30 -10.23 -12.35
N LEU A 113 4.99 -9.16 -11.94
CA LEU A 113 5.06 -7.91 -12.71
C LEU A 113 5.65 -8.09 -14.14
N PHE A 114 6.39 -9.17 -14.39
CA PHE A 114 6.96 -9.49 -15.70
C PHE A 114 6.04 -10.39 -16.54
N ALA A 115 4.86 -10.78 -16.04
CA ALA A 115 3.92 -11.60 -16.80
C ALA A 115 3.43 -10.89 -18.07
N ASP A 116 3.24 -11.66 -19.14
CA ASP A 116 2.81 -11.14 -20.42
C ASP A 116 1.39 -10.57 -20.38
N GLY A 117 1.18 -9.52 -21.18
CA GLY A 117 -0.14 -8.89 -21.35
C GLY A 117 -0.62 -8.04 -20.18
N LEU A 118 0.17 -7.87 -19.11
CA LEU A 118 -0.21 -6.98 -18.01
C LEU A 118 -0.11 -5.50 -18.43
N PRO A 119 -1.15 -4.69 -18.19
CA PRO A 119 -1.10 -3.24 -18.39
C PRO A 119 0.01 -2.58 -17.56
N ALA A 120 0.58 -1.48 -18.05
CA ALA A 120 1.65 -0.76 -17.36
C ALA A 120 1.24 -0.31 -15.95
N ARG A 121 0.00 0.15 -15.77
CA ARG A 121 -0.54 0.54 -14.45
C ARG A 121 -0.60 -0.64 -13.48
N SER A 122 -0.97 -1.83 -13.95
CA SER A 122 -0.93 -3.04 -13.12
C SER A 122 0.48 -3.37 -12.66
N ARG A 123 1.48 -3.24 -13.52
CA ARG A 123 2.90 -3.41 -13.16
C ARG A 123 3.33 -2.40 -12.10
N THR A 124 2.90 -1.14 -12.23
CA THR A 124 3.16 -0.10 -11.22
C THR A 124 2.54 -0.46 -9.87
N HIS A 125 1.30 -0.93 -9.84
CA HIS A 125 0.66 -1.35 -8.59
C HIS A 125 1.37 -2.53 -7.92
N LEU A 126 1.78 -3.54 -8.70
CA LEU A 126 2.55 -4.67 -8.19
C LEU A 126 3.91 -4.24 -7.64
N LEU A 127 4.60 -3.33 -8.34
CA LEU A 127 5.86 -2.76 -7.89
C LEU A 127 5.69 -1.96 -6.59
N LEU A 128 4.65 -1.12 -6.49
CA LEU A 128 4.35 -0.35 -5.27
C LEU A 128 4.04 -1.28 -4.09
N GLY A 129 3.33 -2.39 -4.32
CA GLY A 129 3.12 -3.41 -3.30
C GLY A 129 4.44 -4.00 -2.78
N ALA A 130 5.36 -4.39 -3.66
CA ALA A 130 6.67 -4.87 -3.27
C ALA A 130 7.50 -3.80 -2.56
N MET A 131 7.47 -2.56 -3.05
CA MET A 131 8.20 -1.42 -2.47
C MET A 131 7.71 -1.05 -1.06
N ALA A 132 6.46 -1.35 -0.71
CA ALA A 132 5.96 -1.14 0.64
C ALA A 132 6.79 -1.88 1.71
N TYR A 133 7.38 -3.02 1.34
CA TYR A 133 8.25 -3.81 2.22
C TYR A 133 9.74 -3.59 1.96
N LEU A 134 10.13 -3.31 0.72
CA LEU A 134 11.53 -3.10 0.35
C LEU A 134 12.05 -1.71 0.72
N ALA A 135 11.18 -0.71 0.79
CA ALA A 135 11.60 0.67 1.04
C ALA A 135 12.36 0.83 2.38
N SER A 136 11.89 0.18 3.45
CA SER A 136 12.54 0.29 4.78
C SER A 136 13.95 -0.30 4.82
N PRO A 137 14.23 -1.54 4.35
CA PRO A 137 15.59 -2.06 4.31
C PRO A 137 16.49 -1.30 3.33
N LEU A 138 15.95 -0.82 2.19
CA LEU A 138 16.71 0.03 1.28
C LEU A 138 17.07 1.37 1.91
N TRP A 139 16.16 1.96 2.66
CA TRP A 139 16.41 3.21 3.40
C TRP A 139 17.46 3.00 4.50
N LEU A 140 17.40 1.89 5.22
CA LEU A 140 18.44 1.52 6.20
C LEU A 140 19.81 1.37 5.52
N LEU A 141 19.87 0.64 4.41
CA LEU A 141 21.09 0.49 3.63
C LEU A 141 21.64 1.84 3.16
N PHE A 142 20.76 2.69 2.62
CA PHE A 142 21.12 4.05 2.21
C PHE A 142 21.67 4.87 3.38
N THR A 143 21.05 4.76 4.56
CA THR A 143 21.50 5.47 5.76
C THR A 143 22.88 4.99 6.21
N VAL A 144 23.10 3.67 6.23
CA VAL A 144 24.39 3.07 6.61
C VAL A 144 25.50 3.49 5.63
N VAL A 145 25.26 3.30 4.33
CA VAL A 145 26.21 3.69 3.28
C VAL A 145 26.48 5.21 3.33
N GLY A 146 25.43 6.01 3.52
CA GLY A 146 25.53 7.44 3.67
C GLY A 146 26.41 7.86 4.88
N ALA A 147 26.24 7.20 6.01
CA ALA A 147 27.04 7.46 7.21
C ALA A 147 28.55 7.23 6.95
N PHE A 148 28.89 6.17 6.21
CA PHE A 148 30.29 5.90 5.84
C PHE A 148 30.81 6.83 4.73
N ALA A 149 30.01 7.14 3.72
CA ALA A 149 30.42 7.97 2.60
C ALA A 149 30.53 9.45 2.98
N LEU A 150 29.71 9.91 3.92
CA LEU A 150 29.58 11.32 4.29
C LEU A 150 30.44 11.70 5.51
N GLY A 151 31.37 10.86 5.94
CA GLY A 151 32.31 11.18 7.04
C GLY A 151 33.03 12.53 6.86
N GLY A 152 33.16 13.01 5.61
CA GLY A 152 33.64 14.37 5.30
C GLY A 152 32.59 15.48 5.39
N LEU A 153 31.30 15.17 5.32
CA LEU A 153 30.19 16.15 5.45
C LEU A 153 29.85 16.47 6.91
N ALA A 154 30.41 15.74 7.88
CA ALA A 154 30.33 16.10 9.30
C ALA A 154 30.85 17.52 9.58
N GLN A 155 31.60 18.09 8.64
CA GLN A 155 32.08 19.47 8.68
C GLN A 155 31.03 20.53 8.26
N GLN A 156 29.81 20.12 7.83
CA GLN A 156 28.73 21.02 7.46
C GLN A 156 27.43 20.69 8.23
N PRO A 157 27.39 20.91 9.54
CA PRO A 157 26.25 20.54 10.37
C PRO A 157 24.94 21.22 9.95
N ALA A 158 24.99 22.44 9.42
CA ALA A 158 23.80 23.15 8.96
C ALA A 158 23.13 22.47 7.74
N ALA A 159 23.91 21.95 6.79
CA ALA A 159 23.40 21.24 5.63
C ALA A 159 22.76 19.90 6.04
N LEU A 160 23.37 19.16 6.97
CA LEU A 160 22.82 17.93 7.50
C LEU A 160 21.53 18.16 8.27
N LEU A 161 21.45 19.19 9.10
CA LEU A 161 20.24 19.57 9.81
C LEU A 161 19.13 20.01 8.85
N GLY A 162 19.46 20.77 7.81
CA GLY A 162 18.50 21.16 6.78
C GLY A 162 17.92 19.96 6.03
N LEU A 163 18.77 19.00 5.63
CA LEU A 163 18.34 17.79 4.95
C LEU A 163 17.49 16.90 5.86
N ALA A 164 17.89 16.75 7.13
CA ALA A 164 17.12 16.01 8.12
C ALA A 164 15.74 16.65 8.35
N ALA A 165 15.69 17.98 8.54
CA ALA A 165 14.43 18.72 8.72
C ALA A 165 13.51 18.57 7.49
N PHE A 166 14.05 18.63 6.28
CA PHE A 166 13.29 18.41 5.05
C PHE A 166 12.74 16.96 4.98
N ALA A 167 13.57 15.96 5.26
CA ALA A 167 13.14 14.56 5.26
C ALA A 167 12.04 14.29 6.31
N PHE A 168 12.19 14.81 7.53
CA PHE A 168 11.15 14.74 8.55
C PHE A 168 9.88 15.50 8.16
N GLY A 169 10.04 16.66 7.52
CA GLY A 169 8.91 17.42 6.99
C GLY A 169 8.09 16.60 5.99
N LEU A 170 8.74 15.97 5.02
CA LEU A 170 8.08 15.09 4.04
C LEU A 170 7.42 13.88 4.70
N LEU A 171 8.04 13.29 5.72
CA LEU A 171 7.50 12.14 6.46
C LEU A 171 6.26 12.50 7.28
N LEU A 172 6.26 13.67 7.92
CA LEU A 172 5.20 14.10 8.82
C LEU A 172 4.07 14.84 8.09
N PHE A 173 4.35 15.48 6.95
CA PHE A 173 3.40 16.31 6.21
C PHE A 173 2.05 15.63 5.93
N PRO A 174 1.98 14.39 5.41
CA PRO A 174 0.69 13.71 5.19
C PRO A 174 -0.07 13.44 6.50
N ARG A 175 0.66 13.19 7.60
CA ARG A 175 0.06 12.95 8.92
C ARG A 175 -0.53 14.23 9.51
N VAL A 176 0.20 15.34 9.36
CA VAL A 176 -0.26 16.66 9.80
C VAL A 176 -1.48 17.10 9.00
N LEU A 177 -1.46 16.92 7.68
CA LEU A 177 -2.63 17.20 6.82
C LEU A 177 -3.85 16.35 7.22
N GLY A 178 -3.65 15.05 7.44
CA GLY A 178 -4.72 14.16 7.90
C GLY A 178 -5.29 14.60 9.24
N LEU A 179 -4.46 15.02 10.19
CA LEU A 179 -4.90 15.53 11.48
C LEU A 179 -5.67 16.86 11.36
N LEU A 180 -5.16 17.80 10.56
CA LEU A 180 -5.83 19.09 10.32
C LEU A 180 -7.18 18.88 9.64
N TYR A 181 -7.26 18.00 8.66
CA TYR A 181 -8.51 17.63 8.01
C TYR A 181 -9.49 17.03 9.00
N ALA A 182 -9.05 16.09 9.83
CA ALA A 182 -9.87 15.46 10.87
C ALA A 182 -10.41 16.49 11.87
N LEU A 183 -9.56 17.41 12.35
CA LEU A 183 -9.96 18.46 13.28
C LEU A 183 -10.96 19.44 12.64
N ALA A 184 -10.79 19.77 11.37
CA ALA A 184 -11.72 20.63 10.64
C ALA A 184 -13.10 19.97 10.49
N HIS A 185 -13.14 18.65 10.21
CA HIS A 185 -14.39 17.91 10.01
C HIS A 185 -15.04 17.48 11.31
N ALA A 186 -14.29 17.22 12.38
CA ALA A 186 -14.84 16.94 13.70
C ALA A 186 -15.66 18.11 14.25
N ARG A 187 -15.28 19.34 13.90
CA ARG A 187 -16.04 20.54 14.27
C ARG A 187 -17.36 20.69 13.49
N SER A 188 -17.44 20.16 12.27
CA SER A 188 -18.66 20.21 11.46
C SER A 188 -19.67 19.11 11.79
N HIS A 189 -19.23 18.02 12.44
CA HIS A 189 -20.07 16.87 12.81
C HIS A 189 -20.25 16.74 14.33
N GLY A 190 -20.16 17.82 15.07
CA GLY A 190 -20.29 17.89 16.54
C GLY A 190 -21.66 17.48 17.11
N GLY A 191 -22.30 16.46 16.53
CA GLY A 191 -23.62 15.96 16.92
C GLY A 191 -23.80 14.44 16.94
N VAL A 192 -22.83 13.63 16.56
CA VAL A 192 -23.03 12.16 16.40
C VAL A 192 -21.88 11.36 17.02
N ILE A 193 -21.54 11.64 18.28
CA ILE A 193 -20.89 10.65 19.15
C ILE A 193 -21.56 10.79 20.52
N ARG A 194 -22.66 10.08 20.70
CA ARG A 194 -23.17 9.65 22.00
C ARG A 194 -23.25 8.14 21.98
#